data_e2b99a5742792341b091c576ae4ad289
#
_entry.id   e2b99a5742792341b091c576ae4ad289
#
_cell.length_a   1.000
_cell.length_b   1.000
_cell.length_c   1.000
_cell.angle_alpha   90.00
_cell.angle_beta   90.00
_cell.angle_gamma   90.00
#
_symmetry.space_group_name_H-M   'P 1'
#
loop_
_entity.id
_entity.type
_entity.pdbx_description
1 polymer ?
#
loop_
_entity_poly.entity_id
_entity_poly.type
_entity_poly.pdbx_seq_one_letter_code
_entity_poly.pdbx_strand_id
1 'polypeptide(L)'
;MHEIESLVEQFEDRKLTRRQLIASIATMVAAGNAEPAAQSVRQVAQGRTINHVSLAVSDVQASAEFYQSLLGLDIVSRPPNGGINMGLSDGFLGVYNIPDPGRGHHFCIGVDDFDADRVKARFDEAGYEARVSRNPAARTSGGDQLYFTDPDGTLVQLGHNGYQG
;
A
#
# COMPACT_ATOMS: atom_id res chain seq x y z
N MET A 1 4.57 -12.80 -35.73
CA MET A 1 4.77 -12.47 -37.19
C MET A 1 4.51 -13.68 -38.07
N HIS A 2 5.03 -14.86 -37.82
CA HIS A 2 4.82 -16.09 -38.64
C HIS A 2 3.35 -16.45 -38.90
N GLU A 3 2.42 -16.21 -37.98
CA GLU A 3 1.00 -16.60 -38.18
C GLU A 3 0.28 -15.67 -39.15
N ILE A 4 0.59 -14.39 -39.18
CA ILE A 4 0.01 -13.42 -40.13
C ILE A 4 0.54 -13.71 -41.55
N GLU A 5 1.83 -13.99 -41.68
CA GLU A 5 2.45 -14.37 -42.95
C GLU A 5 1.79 -15.63 -43.57
N SER A 6 1.53 -16.65 -42.73
CA SER A 6 0.84 -17.86 -43.12
C SER A 6 -0.61 -17.61 -43.58
N LEU A 7 -1.32 -16.67 -42.94
CA LEU A 7 -2.68 -16.31 -43.40
C LEU A 7 -2.69 -15.57 -44.73
N VAL A 8 -1.67 -14.72 -44.95
CA VAL A 8 -1.51 -14.01 -46.23
C VAL A 8 -1.20 -15.01 -47.38
N GLU A 9 -0.28 -15.94 -47.14
CA GLU A 9 0.03 -17.02 -48.12
C GLU A 9 -1.22 -17.84 -48.46
N GLN A 10 -2.02 -18.25 -47.50
CA GLN A 10 -3.26 -18.97 -47.70
C GLN A 10 -4.29 -18.14 -48.47
N PHE A 11 -4.31 -16.85 -48.35
CA PHE A 11 -5.15 -15.96 -49.12
C PHE A 11 -4.65 -15.82 -50.56
N GLU A 12 -3.35 -15.65 -50.76
CA GLU A 12 -2.73 -15.57 -52.10
C GLU A 12 -2.93 -16.88 -52.88
N ASP A 13 -2.84 -18.02 -52.18
CA ASP A 13 -3.15 -19.35 -52.73
C ASP A 13 -4.66 -19.60 -52.97
N ARG A 14 -5.51 -18.59 -52.74
CA ARG A 14 -6.99 -18.70 -52.88
C ARG A 14 -7.65 -19.75 -51.96
N LYS A 15 -6.93 -20.15 -50.88
CA LYS A 15 -7.45 -21.05 -49.84
C LYS A 15 -8.34 -20.34 -48.83
N LEU A 16 -8.21 -19.01 -48.71
CA LEU A 16 -9.03 -18.15 -47.88
C LEU A 16 -9.73 -17.08 -48.72
N THR A 17 -10.97 -16.79 -48.39
CA THR A 17 -11.66 -15.60 -48.90
C THR A 17 -11.21 -14.34 -48.14
N ARG A 18 -11.37 -13.17 -48.77
CA ARG A 18 -11.06 -11.87 -48.17
C ARG A 18 -11.75 -11.69 -46.81
N ARG A 19 -12.98 -12.18 -46.67
CA ARG A 19 -13.76 -12.11 -45.45
C ARG A 19 -13.17 -13.00 -44.32
N GLN A 20 -12.69 -14.19 -44.70
CA GLN A 20 -12.05 -15.13 -43.77
C GLN A 20 -10.69 -14.59 -43.32
N LEU A 21 -9.88 -14.03 -44.22
CA LEU A 21 -8.61 -13.40 -43.87
C LEU A 21 -8.81 -12.25 -42.82
N ILE A 22 -9.76 -11.33 -43.09
CA ILE A 22 -10.07 -10.22 -42.20
C ILE A 22 -10.57 -10.75 -40.85
N ALA A 23 -11.44 -11.75 -40.82
CA ALA A 23 -11.94 -12.35 -39.58
C ALA A 23 -10.82 -13.00 -38.76
N SER A 24 -9.89 -13.73 -39.42
CA SER A 24 -8.76 -14.37 -38.73
C SER A 24 -7.79 -13.34 -38.16
N ILE A 25 -7.46 -12.28 -38.89
CA ILE A 25 -6.61 -11.19 -38.40
C ILE A 25 -7.31 -10.46 -37.22
N ALA A 26 -8.60 -10.17 -37.34
CA ALA A 26 -9.37 -9.54 -36.28
C ALA A 26 -9.38 -10.41 -34.99
N THR A 27 -9.49 -11.72 -35.12
CA THR A 27 -9.44 -12.66 -34.00
C THR A 27 -8.05 -12.68 -33.36
N MET A 28 -6.98 -12.66 -34.15
CA MET A 28 -5.60 -12.59 -33.62
C MET A 28 -5.32 -11.29 -32.92
N VAL A 29 -5.78 -10.16 -33.47
CA VAL A 29 -5.62 -8.84 -32.83
C VAL A 29 -6.44 -8.77 -31.52
N ALA A 30 -7.65 -9.33 -31.50
CA ALA A 30 -8.45 -9.41 -30.27
C ALA A 30 -7.82 -10.35 -29.22
N ALA A 31 -7.20 -11.47 -29.64
CA ALA A 31 -6.47 -12.38 -28.75
C ALA A 31 -5.13 -11.80 -28.29
N GLY A 32 -4.44 -11.01 -29.13
CA GLY A 32 -3.18 -10.33 -28.80
C GLY A 32 -3.37 -9.07 -27.94
N ASN A 33 -4.57 -8.47 -27.97
CA ASN A 33 -4.99 -7.37 -27.11
C ASN A 33 -5.80 -7.86 -25.89
N ALA A 34 -5.95 -9.17 -25.69
CA ALA A 34 -6.26 -9.66 -24.35
C ALA A 34 -5.06 -9.28 -23.49
N GLU A 35 -5.11 -8.10 -22.87
CA GLU A 35 -4.29 -7.84 -21.69
C GLU A 35 -4.39 -9.09 -20.84
N PRO A 36 -3.26 -9.63 -20.32
CA PRO A 36 -3.34 -10.67 -19.30
C PRO A 36 -4.34 -10.11 -18.31
N ALA A 37 -5.45 -10.80 -18.10
CA ALA A 37 -6.52 -10.34 -17.22
C ALA A 37 -5.79 -9.92 -15.95
N ALA A 38 -5.61 -8.62 -15.78
CA ALA A 38 -4.98 -8.08 -14.60
C ALA A 38 -5.80 -8.72 -13.49
N GLN A 39 -5.19 -9.66 -12.78
CA GLN A 39 -5.85 -10.29 -11.65
C GLN A 39 -6.42 -9.13 -10.89
N SER A 40 -7.72 -8.95 -10.90
CA SER A 40 -8.38 -7.81 -10.24
C SER A 40 -7.96 -7.92 -8.78
N VAL A 41 -6.97 -7.10 -8.38
CA VAL A 41 -6.44 -7.11 -7.04
C VAL A 41 -7.65 -6.89 -6.15
N ARG A 42 -8.05 -7.95 -5.46
CA ARG A 42 -9.23 -7.91 -4.61
C ARG A 42 -8.91 -6.92 -3.49
N GLN A 43 -9.70 -5.85 -3.40
CA GLN A 43 -9.54 -4.86 -2.35
C GLN A 43 -9.51 -5.55 -0.98
N VAL A 44 -8.41 -5.43 -0.25
CA VAL A 44 -8.18 -6.08 1.05
C VAL A 44 -8.69 -5.25 2.22
N ALA A 45 -8.68 -3.92 2.07
CA ALA A 45 -9.17 -2.96 3.05
C ALA A 45 -9.52 -1.64 2.35
N GLN A 46 -10.42 -0.85 2.96
CA GLN A 46 -10.76 0.50 2.50
C GLN A 46 -9.96 1.52 3.31
N GLY A 47 -8.91 2.07 2.74
CA GLY A 47 -8.17 3.20 3.32
C GLY A 47 -9.04 4.45 3.33
N ARG A 48 -9.00 5.22 4.42
CA ARG A 48 -9.81 6.43 4.61
C ARG A 48 -8.98 7.69 4.76
N THR A 49 -7.96 7.61 5.61
CA THR A 49 -7.17 8.77 6.03
C THR A 49 -5.69 8.41 6.05
N ILE A 50 -4.83 9.41 5.94
CA ILE A 50 -3.46 9.26 6.43
C ILE A 50 -3.54 9.48 7.94
N ASN A 51 -3.44 8.39 8.72
CA ASN A 51 -3.55 8.48 10.16
C ASN A 51 -2.30 9.12 10.78
N HIS A 52 -1.12 8.72 10.35
CA HIS A 52 0.13 9.33 10.83
C HIS A 52 1.31 9.12 9.89
N VAL A 53 2.33 9.92 10.11
CA VAL A 53 3.67 9.71 9.56
C VAL A 53 4.64 9.54 10.73
N SER A 54 5.52 8.55 10.67
CA SER A 54 6.57 8.31 11.66
C SER A 54 7.93 8.65 11.10
N LEU A 55 8.69 9.42 11.84
CA LEU A 55 10.05 9.81 11.54
C LEU A 55 11.05 9.05 12.44
N ALA A 56 12.13 8.61 11.84
CA ALA A 56 13.30 8.14 12.54
C ALA A 56 14.16 9.34 12.96
N VAL A 57 14.37 9.52 14.25
CA VAL A 57 15.14 10.64 14.81
C VAL A 57 16.20 10.14 15.79
N SER A 58 17.29 10.88 15.92
CA SER A 58 18.36 10.55 16.86
C SER A 58 18.03 10.96 18.30
N ASP A 59 17.30 12.06 18.47
CA ASP A 59 16.84 12.58 19.75
C ASP A 59 15.35 12.93 19.65
N VAL A 60 14.54 12.13 20.32
CA VAL A 60 13.08 12.24 20.31
C VAL A 60 12.61 13.53 20.97
N GLN A 61 13.22 13.90 22.10
CA GLN A 61 12.81 15.09 22.85
C GLN A 61 13.18 16.38 22.11
N ALA A 62 14.41 16.47 21.61
CA ALA A 62 14.86 17.62 20.83
C ALA A 62 14.03 17.79 19.53
N SER A 63 13.69 16.67 18.86
CA SER A 63 12.84 16.71 17.68
C SER A 63 11.42 17.18 18.01
N ALA A 64 10.84 16.71 19.10
CA ALA A 64 9.51 17.16 19.53
C ALA A 64 9.52 18.66 19.86
N GLU A 65 10.49 19.15 20.63
CA GLU A 65 10.64 20.56 20.96
C GLU A 65 10.81 21.43 19.72
N PHE A 66 11.55 20.95 18.73
CA PHE A 66 11.70 21.63 17.42
C PHE A 66 10.34 21.83 16.75
N TYR A 67 9.55 20.76 16.58
CA TYR A 67 8.25 20.84 15.92
C TYR A 67 7.21 21.64 16.74
N GLN A 68 7.24 21.52 18.07
CA GLN A 68 6.38 22.33 18.93
C GLN A 68 6.70 23.83 18.82
N SER A 69 7.98 24.20 18.91
CA SER A 69 8.39 25.60 18.90
C SER A 69 8.22 26.25 17.52
N LEU A 70 8.47 25.50 16.45
CA LEU A 70 8.46 26.05 15.09
C LEU A 70 7.07 26.02 14.43
N LEU A 71 6.29 24.98 14.70
CA LEU A 71 5.00 24.73 14.05
C LEU A 71 3.82 24.74 15.01
N GLY A 72 4.04 24.86 16.32
CA GLY A 72 2.99 24.89 17.32
C GLY A 72 2.27 23.54 17.50
N LEU A 73 2.92 22.41 17.22
CA LEU A 73 2.29 21.11 17.33
C LEU A 73 2.16 20.70 18.81
N ASP A 74 0.96 20.33 19.24
CA ASP A 74 0.71 19.82 20.58
C ASP A 74 1.09 18.33 20.69
N ILE A 75 1.70 17.93 21.82
CA ILE A 75 1.93 16.52 22.11
C ILE A 75 0.58 15.87 22.46
N VAL A 76 0.18 14.87 21.67
CA VAL A 76 -1.09 14.15 21.87
C VAL A 76 -0.89 12.80 22.55
N SER A 77 0.29 12.18 22.43
CA SER A 77 0.61 10.96 23.19
C SER A 77 2.12 10.74 23.34
N ARG A 78 2.47 9.94 24.36
CA ARG A 78 3.82 9.45 24.63
C ARG A 78 3.75 7.92 24.80
N PRO A 79 3.86 7.17 23.72
CA PRO A 79 3.75 5.72 23.79
C PRO A 79 4.91 5.09 24.60
N PRO A 80 4.70 3.90 25.20
CA PRO A 80 5.72 3.26 26.07
C PRO A 80 7.04 2.90 25.38
N ASN A 81 7.08 2.91 24.03
CA ASN A 81 8.30 2.68 23.25
C ASN A 81 9.27 3.89 23.24
N GLY A 82 8.95 4.97 24.00
CA GLY A 82 9.78 6.16 24.11
C GLY A 82 9.59 7.18 22.98
N GLY A 83 8.65 6.99 22.08
CA GLY A 83 8.30 7.97 21.06
C GLY A 83 7.47 9.14 21.59
N ILE A 84 7.30 10.16 20.76
CA ILE A 84 6.41 11.29 21.00
C ILE A 84 5.55 11.49 19.75
N ASN A 85 4.23 11.57 19.95
CA ASN A 85 3.28 11.86 18.89
C ASN A 85 2.73 13.28 19.05
N MET A 86 2.76 14.04 17.96
CA MET A 86 2.31 15.43 17.91
C MET A 86 1.12 15.54 16.96
N GLY A 87 0.04 16.17 17.41
CA GLY A 87 -1.22 16.23 16.68
C GLY A 87 -1.13 17.05 15.39
N LEU A 88 -1.76 16.53 14.35
CA LEU A 88 -1.94 17.18 13.03
C LEU A 88 -3.35 16.88 12.55
N SER A 89 -4.30 17.81 12.75
CA SER A 89 -5.70 17.60 12.37
C SER A 89 -6.22 16.24 12.89
N ASP A 90 -6.66 15.36 12.00
CA ASP A 90 -7.21 14.04 12.36
C ASP A 90 -6.11 12.95 12.53
N GLY A 91 -4.84 13.33 12.40
CA GLY A 91 -3.70 12.43 12.49
C GLY A 91 -2.60 12.97 13.39
N PHE A 92 -1.40 12.39 13.29
CA PHE A 92 -0.25 12.84 14.05
C PHE A 92 1.08 12.66 13.34
N LEU A 93 2.08 13.44 13.74
CA LEU A 93 3.48 13.23 13.43
C LEU A 93 4.12 12.51 14.62
N GLY A 94 4.62 11.30 14.41
CA GLY A 94 5.35 10.53 15.40
C GLY A 94 6.86 10.66 15.22
N VAL A 95 7.59 10.94 16.29
CA VAL A 95 9.06 10.94 16.30
C VAL A 95 9.55 9.82 17.22
N TYR A 96 10.43 8.97 16.67
CA TYR A 96 10.91 7.77 17.35
C TYR A 96 12.41 7.59 17.18
N ASN A 97 13.09 7.09 18.21
CA ASN A 97 14.48 6.69 18.08
C ASN A 97 14.56 5.36 17.33
N ILE A 98 14.70 5.45 16.02
CA ILE A 98 14.79 4.32 15.09
C ILE A 98 16.11 4.41 14.34
N PRO A 99 16.77 3.29 14.02
CA PRO A 99 18.00 3.31 13.21
C PRO A 99 17.87 4.14 11.94
N ASP A 100 18.99 4.72 11.50
CA ASP A 100 19.10 5.60 10.33
C ASP A 100 18.22 6.85 10.42
N PRO A 101 18.49 7.76 11.39
CA PRO A 101 17.69 8.97 11.59
C PRO A 101 17.75 9.91 10.38
N GLY A 102 16.77 10.81 10.30
CA GLY A 102 16.65 11.80 9.23
C GLY A 102 15.80 11.33 8.04
N ARG A 103 14.99 10.27 8.22
CA ARG A 103 14.09 9.74 7.18
C ARG A 103 12.68 9.50 7.70
N GLY A 104 11.72 9.44 6.79
CA GLY A 104 10.43 8.80 7.07
C GLY A 104 10.63 7.31 7.34
N HIS A 105 10.04 6.77 8.39
CA HIS A 105 10.08 5.36 8.67
C HIS A 105 8.90 4.62 8.04
N HIS A 106 7.69 5.11 8.26
CA HIS A 106 6.46 4.60 7.63
C HIS A 106 5.37 5.65 7.66
N PHE A 107 4.34 5.43 6.89
CA PHE A 107 3.05 6.12 7.04
C PHE A 107 1.95 5.11 7.35
N CYS A 108 0.93 5.56 8.06
CA CYS A 108 -0.20 4.73 8.43
C CYS A 108 -1.47 5.21 7.75
N ILE A 109 -2.18 4.26 7.15
CA ILE A 109 -3.53 4.48 6.61
C ILE A 109 -4.54 4.01 7.64
N GLY A 110 -5.45 4.89 8.01
CA GLY A 110 -6.61 4.59 8.83
C GLY A 110 -7.67 3.83 8.03
N VAL A 111 -8.18 2.77 8.59
CA VAL A 111 -9.19 1.89 7.99
C VAL A 111 -10.39 1.81 8.91
N ASP A 112 -11.60 1.98 8.36
CA ASP A 112 -12.83 1.79 9.13
C ASP A 112 -13.04 0.32 9.44
N ASP A 113 -13.59 0.01 10.61
CA ASP A 113 -13.82 -1.35 11.08
C ASP A 113 -12.60 -2.27 10.94
N PHE A 114 -11.41 -1.73 11.19
CA PHE A 114 -10.16 -2.43 11.05
C PHE A 114 -10.06 -3.61 12.02
N ASP A 115 -9.75 -4.77 11.44
CA ASP A 115 -9.40 -5.99 12.15
C ASP A 115 -8.16 -6.58 11.48
N ALA A 116 -7.05 -6.61 12.22
CA ALA A 116 -5.75 -6.95 11.66
C ALA A 116 -5.69 -8.40 11.11
N ASP A 117 -6.35 -9.36 11.77
CA ASP A 117 -6.36 -10.75 11.32
C ASP A 117 -7.22 -10.94 10.08
N ARG A 118 -8.40 -10.31 10.06
CA ARG A 118 -9.28 -10.34 8.89
C ARG A 118 -8.63 -9.70 7.67
N VAL A 119 -7.95 -8.56 7.84
CA VAL A 119 -7.23 -7.90 6.75
C VAL A 119 -6.03 -8.73 6.32
N LYS A 120 -5.27 -9.31 7.27
CA LYS A 120 -4.15 -10.22 6.95
C LYS A 120 -4.62 -11.40 6.09
N ALA A 121 -5.73 -12.05 6.44
CA ALA A 121 -6.27 -13.15 5.66
C ALA A 121 -6.58 -12.72 4.20
N ARG A 122 -7.08 -11.50 3.99
CA ARG A 122 -7.33 -10.97 2.64
C ARG A 122 -6.04 -10.68 1.86
N PHE A 123 -4.98 -10.25 2.54
CA PHE A 123 -3.64 -10.12 1.93
C PHE A 123 -3.15 -11.48 1.44
N ASP A 124 -3.27 -12.54 2.28
CA ASP A 124 -2.86 -13.89 1.93
C ASP A 124 -3.67 -14.45 0.75
N GLU A 125 -4.99 -14.26 0.75
CA GLU A 125 -5.86 -14.65 -0.37
C GLU A 125 -5.49 -13.90 -1.68
N ALA A 126 -5.02 -12.66 -1.58
CA ALA A 126 -4.58 -11.86 -2.70
C ALA A 126 -3.13 -12.14 -3.14
N GLY A 127 -2.40 -12.98 -2.42
CA GLY A 127 -1.01 -13.36 -2.72
C GLY A 127 0.02 -12.29 -2.32
N TYR A 128 -0.32 -11.39 -1.39
CA TYR A 128 0.59 -10.37 -0.88
C TYR A 128 1.04 -10.69 0.54
N GLU A 129 2.30 -10.37 0.84
CA GLU A 129 2.85 -10.51 2.18
C GLU A 129 2.42 -9.34 3.08
N ALA A 130 1.98 -9.65 4.29
CA ALA A 130 1.70 -8.68 5.33
C ALA A 130 1.98 -9.28 6.71
N ARG A 131 2.28 -8.43 7.69
CA ARG A 131 2.62 -8.83 9.06
C ARG A 131 1.73 -8.11 10.07
N VAL A 132 1.08 -8.85 10.95
CA VAL A 132 0.37 -8.29 12.11
C VAL A 132 1.37 -8.01 13.24
N SER A 133 1.32 -6.80 13.78
CA SER A 133 2.04 -6.40 14.99
C SER A 133 1.11 -6.46 16.19
N ARG A 134 1.51 -7.23 17.20
CA ARG A 134 0.80 -7.37 18.48
C ARG A 134 1.62 -6.79 19.63
N ASN A 135 2.51 -5.84 19.32
CA ASN A 135 3.33 -5.18 20.32
C ASN A 135 2.44 -4.42 21.33
N PRO A 136 2.45 -4.78 22.63
CA PRO A 136 1.63 -4.10 23.63
C PRO A 136 1.90 -2.59 23.71
N ALA A 137 3.14 -2.14 23.46
CA ALA A 137 3.51 -0.74 23.46
C ALA A 137 2.85 0.08 22.34
N ALA A 138 2.37 -0.57 21.28
CA ALA A 138 1.72 0.08 20.15
C ALA A 138 0.19 -0.20 20.09
N ARG A 139 -0.38 -0.79 21.15
CA ARG A 139 -1.82 -1.15 21.20
C ARG A 139 -2.67 -0.21 22.05
N THR A 140 -2.10 0.88 22.52
CA THR A 140 -2.72 1.74 23.56
C THR A 140 -4.01 2.40 23.11
N SER A 141 -4.20 2.63 21.82
CA SER A 141 -5.38 3.36 21.32
C SER A 141 -6.11 2.71 20.13
N GLY A 142 -5.61 1.62 19.57
CA GLY A 142 -6.20 1.10 18.33
C GLY A 142 -6.00 -0.39 18.07
N GLY A 143 -5.57 -1.14 19.06
CA GLY A 143 -5.40 -2.59 18.93
C GLY A 143 -4.18 -2.99 18.10
N ASP A 144 -4.26 -4.15 17.45
CA ASP A 144 -3.19 -4.67 16.60
C ASP A 144 -3.09 -3.85 15.30
N GLN A 145 -1.89 -3.75 14.74
CA GLN A 145 -1.64 -3.09 13.47
C GLN A 145 -1.17 -4.11 12.43
N LEU A 146 -1.31 -3.78 11.16
CA LEU A 146 -0.80 -4.58 10.06
C LEU A 146 0.22 -3.78 9.26
N TYR A 147 1.32 -4.42 8.88
CA TYR A 147 2.38 -3.81 8.08
C TYR A 147 2.61 -4.61 6.81
N PHE A 148 2.83 -3.90 5.72
CA PHE A 148 3.25 -4.44 4.43
C PHE A 148 4.18 -3.45 3.72
N THR A 149 4.81 -3.86 2.63
CA THR A 149 5.59 -2.96 1.78
C THR A 149 4.90 -2.77 0.43
N ASP A 150 5.02 -1.57 -0.11
CA ASP A 150 4.65 -1.30 -1.49
C ASP A 150 5.70 -1.90 -2.47
N PRO A 151 5.48 -1.87 -3.79
CA PRO A 151 6.41 -2.42 -4.77
C PRO A 151 7.83 -1.84 -4.72
N ASP A 152 7.99 -0.61 -4.23
CA ASP A 152 9.28 0.07 -4.10
C ASP A 152 9.92 -0.13 -2.70
N GLY A 153 9.27 -0.92 -1.84
CA GLY A 153 9.77 -1.24 -0.50
C GLY A 153 9.39 -0.23 0.58
N THR A 154 8.50 0.73 0.31
CA THR A 154 8.01 1.66 1.32
C THR A 154 7.19 0.91 2.37
N LEU A 155 7.54 1.09 3.65
CA LEU A 155 6.77 0.49 4.74
C LEU A 155 5.45 1.22 4.94
N VAL A 156 4.35 0.49 4.83
CA VAL A 156 2.98 0.96 5.05
C VAL A 156 2.39 0.26 6.26
N GLN A 157 1.75 1.03 7.13
CA GLN A 157 0.97 0.51 8.24
C GLN A 157 -0.53 0.65 7.93
N LEU A 158 -1.33 -0.32 8.33
CA LEU A 158 -2.77 -0.18 8.48
C LEU A 158 -3.13 -0.23 9.96
N GLY A 159 -4.04 0.63 10.36
CA GLY A 159 -4.57 0.69 11.70
C GLY A 159 -6.03 1.11 11.71
N HIS A 160 -6.65 1.07 12.87
CA HIS A 160 -8.00 1.62 13.07
C HIS A 160 -8.02 3.12 12.71
N ASN A 161 -9.10 3.57 12.08
CA ASN A 161 -9.29 4.99 11.78
C ASN A 161 -9.58 5.75 13.08
N GLY A 162 -8.58 6.40 13.62
CA GLY A 162 -8.60 7.01 14.96
C GLY A 162 -7.52 6.46 15.89
N TYR A 163 -6.65 5.58 15.37
CA TYR A 163 -5.44 5.16 16.07
C TYR A 163 -4.53 6.37 16.40
N GLN A 164 -4.05 6.47 17.63
CA GLN A 164 -3.25 7.61 18.13
C GLN A 164 -1.82 7.24 18.59
N GLY A 165 -1.36 6.03 18.24
CA GLY A 165 -0.01 5.56 18.59
C GLY A 165 0.09 4.77 19.87
#